data_7d2aa10bd600a7e537c889cddd857a21
#
_entry.id   7d2aa10bd600a7e537c889cddd857a21
#
_cell.length_a   1.000
_cell.length_b   1.000
_cell.length_c   1.000
_cell.angle_alpha   90.00
_cell.angle_beta   90.00
_cell.angle_gamma   90.00
#
_symmetry.space_group_name_H-M   'P 1'
#
loop_
_entity.id
_entity.type
_entity.pdbx_description
1 polymer ?
#
loop_
_entity_poly.entity_id
_entity_poly.type
_entity_poly.pdbx_seq_one_letter_code
_entity_poly.pdbx_strand_id
1 'polypeptide(L)'
;MKKVLLIFLLVFLIPLSACGGVKYEFRDGVIYEDEKEATGTFEFKIGKYRTKGKFVDGLPDGVIEEDYENGSIMMKKFFSNGKHLKDEIYYRNGQLMSTYLKDKRMDIFYDDGQLVMSFNLQTGKSSSYHENGNPLFVIAGTKSTLYNENNEILFEVENGELIDTGTILKELEDGTFEILKDNKIIAKVDAKGETITYLYSTGEKLMTSSSVSGDTEIFFKNGDTFFKGDSENGKWFYKNGKIFYEFYKSKWRFFDTEGNQILSNFDEITDIKKID
;
A
#
# COMPACT_ATOMS: atom_id res chain seq x y z
N MET A 1 -82.33 23.09 -5.37
CA MET A 1 -81.17 23.31 -4.49
C MET A 1 -80.27 22.05 -4.45
N LYS A 2 -79.76 21.56 -5.59
CA LYS A 2 -78.84 20.39 -5.67
C LYS A 2 -77.69 20.55 -6.68
N LYS A 3 -77.37 21.78 -7.13
CA LYS A 3 -76.30 22.02 -8.12
C LYS A 3 -75.19 22.92 -7.62
N VAL A 4 -75.14 23.33 -6.35
CA VAL A 4 -74.10 24.21 -5.79
C VAL A 4 -73.06 23.45 -4.95
N LEU A 5 -73.29 22.17 -4.63
CA LEU A 5 -72.39 21.37 -3.76
C LEU A 5 -71.29 20.61 -4.52
N LEU A 6 -71.23 20.71 -5.86
CA LEU A 6 -70.25 19.94 -6.67
C LEU A 6 -69.07 20.77 -7.15
N ILE A 7 -69.02 22.09 -6.85
CA ILE A 7 -67.92 22.98 -7.27
C ILE A 7 -66.90 23.19 -6.16
N PHE A 8 -67.22 22.85 -4.91
CA PHE A 8 -66.30 23.01 -3.79
C PHE A 8 -65.37 21.81 -3.54
N LEU A 9 -65.55 20.67 -4.25
CA LEU A 9 -64.71 19.49 -4.07
C LEU A 9 -63.57 19.37 -5.09
N LEU A 10 -63.42 20.33 -6.01
CA LEU A 10 -62.41 20.29 -7.10
C LEU A 10 -61.24 21.26 -6.90
N VAL A 11 -61.22 21.97 -5.78
CA VAL A 11 -60.13 22.97 -5.48
C VAL A 11 -59.10 22.44 -4.49
N PHE A 12 -59.26 21.21 -3.96
CA PHE A 12 -58.28 20.62 -3.01
C PHE A 12 -57.46 19.46 -3.57
N LEU A 13 -57.35 19.33 -4.90
CA LEU A 13 -56.33 18.52 -5.56
C LEU A 13 -55.26 19.47 -6.15
N ILE A 14 -54.75 20.37 -5.31
CA ILE A 14 -53.38 20.85 -5.50
C ILE A 14 -52.54 19.63 -5.16
N PRO A 15 -51.77 19.05 -6.10
CA PRO A 15 -50.77 18.10 -5.69
C PRO A 15 -49.89 18.89 -4.69
N LEU A 16 -49.82 18.46 -3.43
CA LEU A 16 -48.73 18.70 -2.57
C LEU A 16 -47.52 18.17 -3.38
N SER A 17 -46.91 19.07 -4.17
CA SER A 17 -45.59 18.87 -4.68
C SER A 17 -44.77 18.63 -3.41
N ALA A 18 -44.59 17.36 -3.08
CA ALA A 18 -43.61 16.98 -2.10
C ALA A 18 -42.37 17.80 -2.49
N CYS A 19 -41.90 18.65 -1.60
CA CYS A 19 -40.52 19.15 -1.64
C CYS A 19 -39.63 17.93 -1.56
N GLY A 20 -39.49 17.19 -2.64
CA GLY A 20 -38.49 16.17 -2.84
C GLY A 20 -37.17 16.94 -2.83
N GLY A 21 -36.42 16.82 -1.75
CA GLY A 21 -35.07 17.33 -1.73
C GLY A 21 -34.29 16.71 -2.90
N VAL A 22 -33.31 17.44 -3.43
CA VAL A 22 -32.41 16.97 -4.47
C VAL A 22 -31.84 15.61 -4.08
N LYS A 23 -31.99 14.63 -4.97
CA LYS A 23 -31.52 13.26 -4.75
C LYS A 23 -30.18 13.08 -5.44
N TYR A 24 -29.15 12.72 -4.64
CA TYR A 24 -27.84 12.32 -5.16
C TYR A 24 -27.71 10.81 -5.15
N GLU A 25 -27.12 10.26 -6.20
CA GLU A 25 -26.88 8.83 -6.36
C GLU A 25 -25.52 8.61 -7.02
N PHE A 26 -24.78 7.57 -6.55
CA PHE A 26 -23.55 7.12 -7.17
C PHE A 26 -23.79 5.77 -7.85
N ARG A 27 -23.58 5.72 -9.16
CA ARG A 27 -23.73 4.51 -9.99
C ARG A 27 -22.60 4.42 -10.98
N ASP A 28 -21.96 3.26 -11.06
CA ASP A 28 -20.92 2.95 -12.05
C ASP A 28 -19.76 3.98 -12.10
N GLY A 29 -19.37 4.54 -10.95
CA GLY A 29 -18.30 5.53 -10.87
C GLY A 29 -18.73 6.98 -11.14
N VAL A 30 -20.03 7.25 -11.32
CA VAL A 30 -20.61 8.54 -11.69
C VAL A 30 -21.56 9.04 -10.59
N ILE A 31 -21.46 10.31 -10.22
CA ILE A 31 -22.45 10.97 -9.34
C ILE A 31 -23.57 11.58 -10.18
N TYR A 32 -24.79 11.30 -9.80
CA TYR A 32 -26.01 11.87 -10.40
C TYR A 32 -26.73 12.78 -9.39
N GLU A 33 -27.29 13.87 -9.91
CA GLU A 33 -28.22 14.80 -9.25
C GLU A 33 -29.55 14.75 -10.00
N ASP A 34 -30.62 14.18 -9.39
CA ASP A 34 -31.92 13.98 -10.03
C ASP A 34 -31.81 13.36 -11.43
N GLU A 35 -31.11 12.21 -11.53
CA GLU A 35 -30.85 11.42 -12.75
C GLU A 35 -29.94 12.11 -13.81
N LYS A 36 -29.35 13.26 -13.53
CA LYS A 36 -28.38 13.94 -14.39
C LYS A 36 -26.98 13.85 -13.80
N GLU A 37 -25.99 13.75 -14.66
CA GLU A 37 -24.58 13.81 -14.23
C GLU A 37 -24.30 15.11 -13.48
N ALA A 38 -23.79 14.99 -12.26
CA ALA A 38 -23.65 16.12 -11.33
C ALA A 38 -22.30 16.81 -11.47
N THR A 39 -22.30 18.12 -11.38
CA THR A 39 -21.06 18.92 -11.30
C THR A 39 -21.05 19.70 -9.98
N GLY A 40 -19.92 19.63 -9.26
CA GLY A 40 -19.73 20.32 -7.98
C GLY A 40 -18.74 19.64 -7.07
N THR A 41 -18.63 20.14 -5.84
CA THR A 41 -17.88 19.50 -4.77
C THR A 41 -18.86 18.74 -3.86
N PHE A 42 -18.57 17.49 -3.62
CA PHE A 42 -19.41 16.60 -2.84
C PHE A 42 -18.69 16.10 -1.61
N GLU A 43 -19.42 15.94 -0.52
CA GLU A 43 -19.05 15.21 0.66
C GLU A 43 -19.90 13.93 0.71
N PHE A 44 -19.28 12.81 1.00
CA PHE A 44 -19.95 11.50 1.07
C PHE A 44 -19.19 10.59 2.04
N LYS A 45 -19.71 9.40 2.29
CA LYS A 45 -19.02 8.39 3.09
C LYS A 45 -18.63 7.19 2.24
N ILE A 46 -17.45 6.66 2.49
CA ILE A 46 -17.01 5.33 2.04
C ILE A 46 -16.87 4.47 3.28
N GLY A 47 -17.83 3.57 3.52
CA GLY A 47 -17.95 2.86 4.78
C GLY A 47 -18.07 3.85 5.95
N LYS A 48 -17.09 3.84 6.87
CA LYS A 48 -17.05 4.77 8.03
C LYS A 48 -16.28 6.07 7.78
N TYR A 49 -15.57 6.18 6.66
CA TYR A 49 -14.67 7.30 6.36
C TYR A 49 -15.41 8.43 5.66
N ARG A 50 -15.15 9.66 6.10
CA ARG A 50 -15.62 10.86 5.44
C ARG A 50 -14.76 11.13 4.22
N THR A 51 -15.40 11.40 3.10
CA THR A 51 -14.75 11.62 1.82
C THR A 51 -15.26 12.92 1.19
N LYS A 52 -14.37 13.65 0.56
CA LYS A 52 -14.68 14.90 -0.14
C LYS A 52 -14.00 14.94 -1.50
N GLY A 53 -14.70 15.40 -2.53
CA GLY A 53 -14.12 15.51 -3.85
C GLY A 53 -14.90 16.36 -4.82
N LYS A 54 -14.21 16.84 -5.85
CA LYS A 54 -14.81 17.56 -6.98
C LYS A 54 -15.16 16.58 -8.10
N PHE A 55 -16.34 16.79 -8.68
CA PHE A 55 -16.84 16.05 -9.84
C PHE A 55 -17.27 17.04 -10.94
N VAL A 56 -17.03 16.65 -12.18
CA VAL A 56 -17.43 17.37 -13.39
C VAL A 56 -18.15 16.36 -14.28
N ASP A 57 -19.38 16.68 -14.69
CA ASP A 57 -20.23 15.78 -15.49
C ASP A 57 -20.26 14.36 -14.90
N GLY A 58 -20.53 14.30 -13.59
CA GLY A 58 -20.61 13.08 -12.80
C GLY A 58 -19.29 12.38 -12.50
N LEU A 59 -18.19 12.73 -13.16
CA LEU A 59 -16.89 12.06 -13.04
C LEU A 59 -15.96 12.80 -12.08
N PRO A 60 -15.12 12.09 -11.30
CA PRO A 60 -14.15 12.72 -10.42
C PRO A 60 -13.14 13.54 -11.22
N ASP A 61 -12.88 14.80 -10.79
CA ASP A 61 -11.93 15.71 -11.42
C ASP A 61 -11.20 16.56 -10.37
N GLY A 62 -9.91 16.31 -10.22
CA GLY A 62 -9.07 16.87 -9.17
C GLY A 62 -8.75 15.85 -8.08
N VAL A 63 -8.82 16.27 -6.81
CA VAL A 63 -8.46 15.43 -5.65
C VAL A 63 -9.72 14.95 -4.94
N ILE A 64 -9.78 13.65 -4.67
CA ILE A 64 -10.71 13.03 -3.72
C ILE A 64 -9.92 12.78 -2.43
N GLU A 65 -10.37 13.34 -1.32
CA GLU A 65 -9.75 13.19 0.00
C GLU A 65 -10.63 12.33 0.91
N GLU A 66 -10.01 11.35 1.56
CA GLU A 66 -10.63 10.50 2.58
C GLU A 66 -9.96 10.80 3.92
N ASP A 67 -10.77 10.97 4.97
CA ASP A 67 -10.27 11.31 6.31
C ASP A 67 -10.34 10.11 7.26
N TYR A 68 -9.37 10.04 8.17
CA TYR A 68 -9.48 9.23 9.38
C TYR A 68 -10.60 9.76 10.28
N GLU A 69 -11.04 8.95 11.24
CA GLU A 69 -12.06 9.33 12.23
C GLU A 69 -11.69 10.56 13.07
N ASN A 70 -10.39 10.84 13.23
CA ASN A 70 -9.88 12.02 13.93
C ASN A 70 -9.81 13.28 13.05
N GLY A 71 -10.23 13.17 11.76
CA GLY A 71 -10.23 14.27 10.79
C GLY A 71 -8.89 14.53 10.10
N SER A 72 -7.83 13.76 10.38
CA SER A 72 -6.62 13.82 9.57
C SER A 72 -6.80 13.09 8.24
N ILE A 73 -6.10 13.54 7.19
CA ILE A 73 -6.18 12.92 5.88
C ILE A 73 -5.61 11.49 5.95
N MET A 74 -6.40 10.52 5.49
CA MET A 74 -6.00 9.13 5.33
C MET A 74 -5.49 8.86 3.91
N MET A 75 -6.21 9.36 2.90
CA MET A 75 -5.90 9.08 1.50
C MET A 75 -6.25 10.27 0.60
N LYS A 76 -5.45 10.48 -0.43
CA LYS A 76 -5.76 11.36 -1.56
C LYS A 76 -5.70 10.55 -2.85
N LYS A 77 -6.77 10.64 -3.63
CA LYS A 77 -6.82 10.08 -4.99
C LYS A 77 -6.91 11.22 -5.99
N PHE A 78 -6.07 11.20 -6.99
CA PHE A 78 -5.95 12.24 -8.00
C PHE A 78 -6.57 11.78 -9.32
N PHE A 79 -7.47 12.58 -9.85
CA PHE A 79 -8.18 12.30 -11.10
C PHE A 79 -8.08 13.48 -12.07
N SER A 80 -8.25 13.18 -13.36
CA SER A 80 -8.48 14.17 -14.40
C SER A 80 -9.53 13.63 -15.36
N ASN A 81 -10.69 14.29 -15.46
CA ASN A 81 -11.82 13.87 -16.29
C ASN A 81 -12.16 12.37 -16.07
N GLY A 82 -12.36 11.95 -14.83
CA GLY A 82 -12.64 10.57 -14.45
C GLY A 82 -11.45 9.61 -14.50
N LYS A 83 -10.33 10.00 -15.11
CA LYS A 83 -9.15 9.15 -15.21
C LYS A 83 -8.32 9.21 -13.94
N HIS A 84 -8.15 8.07 -13.27
CA HIS A 84 -7.27 7.94 -12.12
C HIS A 84 -5.80 8.12 -12.51
N LEU A 85 -5.06 8.94 -11.73
CA LEU A 85 -3.67 9.30 -12.00
C LEU A 85 -2.70 8.82 -10.92
N LYS A 86 -3.07 9.02 -9.64
CA LYS A 86 -2.19 8.81 -8.48
C LYS A 86 -3.01 8.60 -7.22
N ASP A 87 -2.47 7.81 -6.28
CA ASP A 87 -2.91 7.75 -4.88
C ASP A 87 -1.77 8.16 -3.94
N GLU A 88 -2.14 8.75 -2.83
CA GLU A 88 -1.31 9.00 -1.66
C GLU A 88 -2.03 8.50 -0.43
N ILE A 89 -1.38 7.67 0.37
CA ILE A 89 -1.88 7.17 1.64
C ILE A 89 -1.02 7.79 2.75
N TYR A 90 -1.64 8.22 3.82
CA TYR A 90 -0.98 8.91 4.91
C TYR A 90 -1.16 8.17 6.23
N TYR A 91 -0.17 8.29 7.10
CA TYR A 91 -0.28 7.92 8.50
C TYR A 91 -1.17 8.91 9.27
N ARG A 92 -1.66 8.51 10.44
CA ARG A 92 -2.45 9.40 11.32
C ARG A 92 -1.69 10.64 11.79
N ASN A 93 -0.35 10.61 11.79
CA ASN A 93 0.51 11.76 12.08
C ASN A 93 0.69 12.73 10.88
N GLY A 94 0.06 12.43 9.73
CA GLY A 94 0.13 13.22 8.51
C GLY A 94 1.35 12.94 7.62
N GLN A 95 2.26 12.04 8.02
CA GLN A 95 3.37 11.61 7.18
C GLN A 95 2.87 10.70 6.06
N LEU A 96 3.53 10.78 4.91
CA LEU A 96 3.22 9.95 3.75
C LEU A 96 3.59 8.49 4.05
N MET A 97 2.63 7.57 3.88
CA MET A 97 2.82 6.13 4.01
C MET A 97 3.15 5.49 2.66
N SER A 98 2.42 5.87 1.62
CA SER A 98 2.61 5.30 0.28
C SER A 98 2.19 6.27 -0.81
N THR A 99 2.87 6.18 -1.96
CA THR A 99 2.41 6.77 -3.22
C THR A 99 2.25 5.68 -4.25
N TYR A 100 1.19 5.77 -5.02
CA TYR A 100 0.97 4.95 -6.20
C TYR A 100 0.75 5.87 -7.41
N LEU A 101 1.72 5.96 -8.30
CA LEU A 101 1.57 6.63 -9.59
C LEU A 101 1.11 5.57 -10.59
N LYS A 102 -0.11 5.71 -11.10
CA LYS A 102 -0.79 4.69 -11.91
C LYS A 102 0.11 4.15 -13.02
N ASP A 103 0.26 2.82 -13.07
CA ASP A 103 1.01 2.06 -14.07
C ASP A 103 2.50 2.44 -14.17
N LYS A 104 3.06 3.17 -13.20
CA LYS A 104 4.45 3.63 -13.24
C LYS A 104 5.25 3.22 -12.01
N ARG A 105 4.81 3.63 -10.83
CA ARG A 105 5.62 3.48 -9.61
C ARG A 105 4.75 3.41 -8.37
N MET A 106 5.20 2.63 -7.40
CA MET A 106 4.71 2.63 -6.04
C MET A 106 5.89 2.79 -5.08
N ASP A 107 5.78 3.71 -4.12
CA ASP A 107 6.74 3.90 -3.05
C ASP A 107 6.05 3.74 -1.70
N ILE A 108 6.74 3.16 -0.73
CA ILE A 108 6.26 2.93 0.63
C ILE A 108 7.29 3.49 1.61
N PHE A 109 6.81 4.23 2.60
CA PHE A 109 7.62 4.94 3.58
C PHE A 109 7.27 4.52 5.00
N TYR A 110 8.22 4.62 5.92
CA TYR A 110 7.95 4.58 7.36
C TYR A 110 7.22 5.85 7.83
N ASP A 111 6.72 5.81 9.05
CA ASP A 111 6.05 6.94 9.72
C ASP A 111 7.01 8.09 10.11
N ASP A 112 8.31 7.90 9.97
CA ASP A 112 9.35 8.93 10.03
C ASP A 112 9.73 9.53 8.66
N GLY A 113 9.10 9.04 7.58
CA GLY A 113 9.30 9.50 6.20
C GLY A 113 10.43 8.79 5.44
N GLN A 114 11.13 7.84 6.04
CA GLN A 114 12.17 7.07 5.34
C GLN A 114 11.55 6.11 4.33
N LEU A 115 12.16 6.00 3.14
CA LEU A 115 11.73 5.07 2.10
C LEU A 115 12.03 3.63 2.52
N VAL A 116 11.00 2.79 2.53
CA VAL A 116 11.08 1.35 2.84
C VAL A 116 11.23 0.52 1.60
N MET A 117 10.37 0.77 0.61
CA MET A 117 10.32 0.03 -0.65
C MET A 117 9.93 0.94 -1.81
N SER A 118 10.40 0.57 -3.01
CA SER A 118 10.03 1.21 -4.27
C SER A 118 9.85 0.15 -5.35
N PHE A 119 8.76 0.26 -6.09
CA PHE A 119 8.42 -0.62 -7.21
C PHE A 119 8.26 0.22 -8.48
N ASN A 120 9.04 -0.07 -9.50
CA ASN A 120 8.82 0.47 -10.84
C ASN A 120 7.97 -0.53 -11.63
N LEU A 121 6.70 -0.20 -11.84
CA LEU A 121 5.72 -1.08 -12.48
C LEU A 121 5.94 -1.24 -13.99
N GLN A 122 6.70 -0.33 -14.61
CA GLN A 122 7.00 -0.41 -16.03
C GLN A 122 8.19 -1.33 -16.34
N THR A 123 9.19 -1.36 -15.45
CA THR A 123 10.41 -2.15 -15.64
C THR A 123 10.43 -3.42 -14.79
N GLY A 124 9.49 -3.56 -13.84
CA GLY A 124 9.50 -4.64 -12.85
C GLY A 124 10.60 -4.50 -11.79
N LYS A 125 11.37 -3.37 -11.78
CA LYS A 125 12.39 -3.15 -10.77
C LYS A 125 11.73 -2.90 -9.41
N SER A 126 12.17 -3.65 -8.39
CA SER A 126 11.83 -3.40 -6.98
C SER A 126 13.08 -3.19 -6.14
N SER A 127 12.96 -2.40 -5.10
CA SER A 127 14.04 -2.12 -4.16
C SER A 127 13.46 -1.99 -2.75
N SER A 128 14.13 -2.59 -1.76
CA SER A 128 13.92 -2.28 -0.35
C SER A 128 15.19 -1.64 0.22
N TYR A 129 15.03 -0.97 1.36
CA TYR A 129 16.09 -0.13 1.92
C TYR A 129 16.30 -0.42 3.40
N HIS A 130 17.57 -0.31 3.82
CA HIS A 130 17.95 -0.27 5.23
C HIS A 130 17.47 1.02 5.91
N GLU A 131 17.44 1.05 7.22
CA GLU A 131 17.09 2.23 8.03
C GLU A 131 17.97 3.46 7.77
N ASN A 132 19.18 3.27 7.26
CA ASN A 132 20.10 4.37 6.87
C ASN A 132 19.89 4.87 5.43
N GLY A 133 18.87 4.31 4.72
CA GLY A 133 18.53 4.68 3.34
C GLY A 133 19.35 3.97 2.25
N ASN A 134 20.35 3.16 2.62
CA ASN A 134 21.08 2.35 1.65
C ASN A 134 20.21 1.19 1.14
N PRO A 135 20.40 0.73 -0.11
CA PRO A 135 19.72 -0.45 -0.61
C PRO A 135 19.93 -1.66 0.29
N LEU A 136 18.84 -2.41 0.53
CA LEU A 136 18.87 -3.72 1.20
C LEU A 136 18.78 -4.83 0.16
N PHE A 137 17.74 -4.81 -0.65
CA PHE A 137 17.51 -5.81 -1.68
C PHE A 137 16.98 -5.15 -2.96
N VAL A 138 17.58 -5.49 -4.09
CA VAL A 138 17.21 -4.92 -5.39
C VAL A 138 16.94 -6.04 -6.37
N ILE A 139 15.78 -6.02 -7.01
CA ILE A 139 15.41 -6.89 -8.14
C ILE A 139 15.31 -6.00 -9.38
N ALA A 140 16.00 -6.36 -10.45
CA ALA A 140 15.99 -5.64 -11.72
C ALA A 140 16.03 -6.63 -12.89
N GLY A 141 14.86 -6.92 -13.47
CA GLY A 141 14.72 -7.98 -14.47
C GLY A 141 15.04 -9.34 -13.86
N THR A 142 16.05 -10.03 -14.39
CA THR A 142 16.50 -11.35 -13.92
C THR A 142 17.58 -11.29 -12.85
N LYS A 143 17.99 -10.06 -12.46
CA LYS A 143 19.04 -9.83 -11.48
C LYS A 143 18.48 -9.49 -10.10
N SER A 144 18.97 -10.15 -9.06
CA SER A 144 18.66 -9.89 -7.65
C SER A 144 19.95 -9.68 -6.87
N THR A 145 20.01 -8.62 -6.09
CA THR A 145 21.19 -8.24 -5.32
C THR A 145 20.81 -7.92 -3.88
N LEU A 146 21.50 -8.53 -2.92
CA LEU A 146 21.42 -8.25 -1.48
C LEU A 146 22.63 -7.43 -1.06
N TYR A 147 22.40 -6.39 -0.27
CA TYR A 147 23.41 -5.50 0.27
C TYR A 147 23.37 -5.51 1.81
N ASN A 148 24.52 -5.27 2.44
CA ASN A 148 24.54 -4.89 3.84
C ASN A 148 24.27 -3.38 4.00
N GLU A 149 24.20 -2.90 5.24
CA GLU A 149 23.95 -1.49 5.57
C GLU A 149 25.02 -0.51 5.11
N ASN A 150 26.21 -1.01 4.74
CA ASN A 150 27.34 -0.22 4.19
C ASN A 150 27.33 -0.20 2.65
N ASN A 151 26.26 -0.71 2.02
CA ASN A 151 26.13 -0.84 0.56
C ASN A 151 27.16 -1.80 -0.08
N GLU A 152 27.67 -2.78 0.70
CA GLU A 152 28.51 -3.86 0.18
C GLU A 152 27.61 -5.00 -0.31
N ILE A 153 27.88 -5.55 -1.50
CA ILE A 153 27.14 -6.70 -2.05
C ILE A 153 27.48 -7.94 -1.25
N LEU A 154 26.46 -8.56 -0.64
CA LEU A 154 26.55 -9.84 0.05
C LEU A 154 26.26 -10.99 -0.89
N PHE A 155 25.34 -10.79 -1.83
CA PHE A 155 24.83 -11.82 -2.69
C PHE A 155 24.27 -11.20 -3.97
N GLU A 156 24.52 -11.86 -5.11
CA GLU A 156 24.00 -11.46 -6.41
C GLU A 156 23.65 -12.69 -7.24
N VAL A 157 22.44 -12.71 -7.79
CA VAL A 157 21.97 -13.75 -8.74
C VAL A 157 21.52 -13.07 -10.02
N GLU A 158 21.89 -13.62 -11.16
CA GLU A 158 21.39 -13.21 -12.47
C GLU A 158 21.00 -14.45 -13.29
N ASN A 159 19.81 -14.43 -13.89
CA ASN A 159 19.26 -15.58 -14.64
C ASN A 159 19.19 -16.90 -13.84
N GLY A 160 19.07 -16.81 -12.51
CA GLY A 160 19.04 -17.97 -11.61
C GLY A 160 20.44 -18.52 -11.25
N GLU A 161 21.52 -17.91 -11.74
CA GLU A 161 22.88 -18.30 -11.44
C GLU A 161 23.51 -17.31 -10.45
N LEU A 162 24.23 -17.85 -9.46
CA LEU A 162 24.98 -17.06 -8.48
C LEU A 162 26.18 -16.41 -9.20
N ILE A 163 26.25 -15.09 -9.11
CA ILE A 163 27.41 -14.32 -9.58
C ILE A 163 28.52 -14.45 -8.54
N ASP A 164 29.71 -14.78 -8.99
CA ASP A 164 30.90 -14.80 -8.11
C ASP A 164 31.20 -13.37 -7.64
N THR A 165 31.01 -13.15 -6.34
CA THR A 165 31.28 -11.87 -5.67
C THR A 165 32.61 -11.88 -4.94
N GLY A 166 33.50 -12.85 -5.23
CA GLY A 166 34.80 -13.00 -4.54
C GLY A 166 34.67 -13.61 -3.14
N THR A 167 33.65 -14.50 -2.97
CA THR A 167 33.37 -15.14 -1.68
C THR A 167 34.16 -16.44 -1.52
N ILE A 168 34.48 -16.79 -0.27
CA ILE A 168 35.13 -18.03 0.11
C ILE A 168 34.21 -18.81 1.03
N LEU A 169 33.96 -20.09 0.72
CA LEU A 169 33.25 -21.01 1.59
C LEU A 169 34.24 -21.73 2.50
N LYS A 170 33.98 -21.69 3.81
CA LYS A 170 34.78 -22.35 4.85
C LYS A 170 33.89 -23.29 5.64
N GLU A 171 34.21 -24.59 5.62
CA GLU A 171 33.57 -25.59 6.45
C GLU A 171 34.12 -25.55 7.87
N LEU A 172 33.23 -25.69 8.87
CA LEU A 172 33.57 -25.77 10.29
C LEU A 172 33.46 -27.22 10.79
N GLU A 173 34.05 -27.51 11.96
CA GLU A 173 34.09 -28.85 12.55
C GLU A 173 32.70 -29.46 12.86
N ASP A 174 31.71 -28.61 13.09
CA ASP A 174 30.33 -28.99 13.37
C ASP A 174 29.49 -29.24 12.09
N GLY A 175 30.11 -29.14 10.91
CA GLY A 175 29.46 -29.32 9.62
C GLY A 175 28.71 -28.09 9.11
N THR A 176 28.73 -26.97 9.82
CA THR A 176 28.23 -25.68 9.33
C THR A 176 29.24 -25.02 8.40
N PHE A 177 28.77 -24.04 7.60
CA PHE A 177 29.66 -23.30 6.70
C PHE A 177 29.60 -21.81 6.99
N GLU A 178 30.76 -21.16 6.85
CA GLU A 178 30.87 -19.71 6.81
C GLU A 178 31.18 -19.25 5.39
N ILE A 179 30.46 -18.20 4.93
CA ILE A 179 30.76 -17.52 3.69
C ILE A 179 31.50 -16.24 4.05
N LEU A 180 32.71 -16.11 3.54
CA LEU A 180 33.60 -14.96 3.81
C LEU A 180 33.80 -14.14 2.53
N LYS A 181 33.83 -12.81 2.70
CA LYS A 181 34.27 -11.84 1.71
C LYS A 181 35.24 -10.87 2.35
N ASP A 182 36.40 -10.65 1.72
CA ASP A 182 37.44 -9.80 2.29
C ASP A 182 37.82 -10.17 3.75
N ASN A 183 37.92 -11.47 4.04
CA ASN A 183 38.14 -12.05 5.38
C ASN A 183 37.05 -11.72 6.43
N LYS A 184 35.91 -11.21 6.05
CA LYS A 184 34.73 -11.01 6.94
C LYS A 184 33.70 -12.06 6.69
N ILE A 185 33.09 -12.60 7.74
CA ILE A 185 31.92 -13.50 7.62
C ILE A 185 30.74 -12.66 7.20
N ILE A 186 30.15 -12.96 6.03
CA ILE A 186 28.97 -12.28 5.49
C ILE A 186 27.70 -13.15 5.57
N ALA A 187 27.88 -14.49 5.66
CA ALA A 187 26.77 -15.40 5.86
C ALA A 187 27.21 -16.70 6.53
N LYS A 188 26.23 -17.45 7.05
CA LYS A 188 26.40 -18.79 7.62
C LYS A 188 25.37 -19.74 7.00
N VAL A 189 25.78 -20.99 6.77
CA VAL A 189 24.89 -22.04 6.28
C VAL A 189 24.84 -23.15 7.33
N ASP A 190 23.66 -23.67 7.61
CA ASP A 190 23.51 -24.76 8.58
C ASP A 190 24.16 -26.07 8.07
N ALA A 191 24.38 -27.04 8.98
CA ALA A 191 25.06 -28.28 8.68
C ALA A 191 24.35 -29.18 7.64
N LYS A 192 23.04 -28.93 7.39
CA LYS A 192 22.29 -29.62 6.34
C LYS A 192 22.31 -28.92 5.00
N GLY A 193 22.80 -27.66 4.96
CA GLY A 193 22.75 -26.82 3.78
C GLY A 193 21.33 -26.30 3.44
N GLU A 194 20.39 -26.38 4.38
CA GLU A 194 18.97 -26.07 4.16
C GLU A 194 18.66 -24.60 4.42
N THR A 195 19.43 -23.94 5.31
CA THR A 195 19.20 -22.56 5.72
C THR A 195 20.47 -21.73 5.59
N ILE A 196 20.36 -20.62 4.88
CA ILE A 196 21.42 -19.59 4.83
C ILE A 196 21.00 -18.36 5.66
N THR A 197 21.93 -17.86 6.48
CA THR A 197 21.76 -16.64 7.28
C THR A 197 22.80 -15.63 6.84
N TYR A 198 22.38 -14.53 6.24
CA TYR A 198 23.20 -13.36 5.92
C TYR A 198 23.30 -12.44 7.14
N LEU A 199 24.41 -11.74 7.26
CA LEU A 199 24.73 -10.93 8.43
C LEU A 199 24.89 -9.45 8.05
N TYR A 200 24.54 -8.57 8.98
CA TYR A 200 24.99 -7.19 9.00
C TYR A 200 26.52 -7.14 9.15
N SER A 201 27.14 -6.03 8.79
CA SER A 201 28.60 -5.86 8.94
C SER A 201 29.10 -5.98 10.39
N THR A 202 28.21 -5.84 11.35
CA THR A 202 28.43 -5.94 12.80
C THR A 202 28.17 -7.34 13.37
N GLY A 203 27.66 -8.28 12.52
CA GLY A 203 27.49 -9.68 12.85
C GLY A 203 26.08 -10.11 13.27
N GLU A 204 25.14 -9.19 13.43
CA GLU A 204 23.72 -9.52 13.69
C GLU A 204 23.09 -10.15 12.44
N LYS A 205 22.00 -10.88 12.65
CA LYS A 205 21.23 -11.44 11.53
C LYS A 205 20.61 -10.34 10.68
N LEU A 206 20.85 -10.37 9.37
CA LEU A 206 20.20 -9.52 8.38
C LEU A 206 19.03 -10.24 7.70
N MET A 207 19.27 -11.46 7.22
CA MET A 207 18.28 -12.24 6.49
C MET A 207 18.51 -13.73 6.70
N THR A 208 17.44 -14.50 6.84
CA THR A 208 17.48 -15.97 6.72
C THR A 208 16.64 -16.40 5.53
N SER A 209 17.08 -17.42 4.82
CA SER A 209 16.33 -18.02 3.71
C SER A 209 16.47 -19.52 3.77
N SER A 210 15.35 -20.26 3.60
CA SER A 210 15.31 -21.71 3.56
C SER A 210 15.19 -22.20 2.13
N SER A 211 16.09 -23.10 1.72
CA SER A 211 16.01 -23.77 0.42
C SER A 211 14.92 -24.82 0.36
N VAL A 212 14.45 -25.31 1.51
CA VAL A 212 13.43 -26.36 1.64
C VAL A 212 12.02 -25.79 1.59
N SER A 213 11.73 -24.77 2.40
CA SER A 213 10.39 -24.16 2.46
C SER A 213 10.22 -22.97 1.51
N GLY A 214 11.31 -22.36 1.06
CA GLY A 214 11.29 -21.09 0.31
C GLY A 214 11.04 -19.88 1.18
N ASP A 215 10.90 -20.06 2.51
CA ASP A 215 10.66 -18.97 3.44
C ASP A 215 11.86 -18.07 3.56
N THR A 216 11.59 -16.78 3.61
CA THR A 216 12.60 -15.73 3.85
C THR A 216 12.13 -14.86 5.01
N GLU A 217 13.06 -14.57 5.94
CA GLU A 217 12.85 -13.62 7.02
C GLU A 217 13.99 -12.60 7.01
N ILE A 218 13.64 -11.31 7.03
CA ILE A 218 14.58 -10.20 7.08
C ILE A 218 14.40 -9.50 8.42
N PHE A 219 15.49 -9.08 9.02
CA PHE A 219 15.50 -8.50 10.36
C PHE A 219 15.99 -7.05 10.32
N PHE A 220 15.44 -6.21 11.20
CA PHE A 220 16.08 -4.98 11.59
C PHE A 220 17.37 -5.28 12.35
N LYS A 221 18.28 -4.30 12.45
CA LYS A 221 19.55 -4.48 13.15
C LYS A 221 19.42 -4.80 14.63
N ASN A 222 18.30 -4.42 15.25
CA ASN A 222 17.97 -4.78 16.64
C ASN A 222 17.45 -6.23 16.81
N GLY A 223 17.31 -6.98 15.71
CA GLY A 223 16.83 -8.37 15.70
C GLY A 223 15.33 -8.54 15.52
N ASP A 224 14.55 -7.47 15.51
CA ASP A 224 13.11 -7.55 15.22
C ASP A 224 12.88 -7.89 13.74
N THR A 225 11.78 -8.60 13.46
CA THR A 225 11.44 -8.97 12.07
C THR A 225 11.01 -7.72 11.28
N PHE A 226 11.63 -7.50 10.13
CA PHE A 226 11.23 -6.51 9.12
C PHE A 226 10.29 -7.12 8.08
N PHE A 227 10.62 -8.30 7.57
CA PHE A 227 9.86 -9.04 6.58
C PHE A 227 9.83 -10.53 6.93
N LYS A 228 8.69 -11.17 6.64
CA LYS A 228 8.57 -12.63 6.68
C LYS A 228 7.60 -13.10 5.60
N GLY A 229 8.03 -14.08 4.81
CA GLY A 229 7.18 -14.64 3.77
C GLY A 229 7.92 -15.51 2.76
N ASP A 230 7.20 -15.85 1.71
CA ASP A 230 7.65 -16.61 0.55
C ASP A 230 7.33 -15.85 -0.76
N SER A 231 7.39 -16.51 -1.91
CA SER A 231 7.09 -15.91 -3.22
C SER A 231 5.62 -15.52 -3.43
N GLU A 232 4.68 -16.08 -2.66
CA GLU A 232 3.24 -15.89 -2.81
C GLU A 232 2.63 -15.05 -1.68
N ASN A 233 3.27 -15.06 -0.50
CA ASN A 233 2.74 -14.46 0.71
C ASN A 233 3.85 -13.73 1.46
N GLY A 234 3.61 -12.51 1.85
CA GLY A 234 4.60 -11.73 2.59
C GLY A 234 3.97 -10.73 3.54
N LYS A 235 4.64 -10.52 4.67
CA LYS A 235 4.28 -9.53 5.69
C LYS A 235 5.48 -8.68 6.00
N TRP A 236 5.29 -7.38 5.99
CA TRP A 236 6.26 -6.38 6.43
C TRP A 236 5.81 -5.78 7.74
N PHE A 237 6.75 -5.53 8.61
CA PHE A 237 6.47 -5.12 9.98
C PHE A 237 7.05 -3.74 10.26
N TYR A 238 6.33 -2.96 11.07
CA TYR A 238 6.88 -1.81 11.76
C TYR A 238 7.91 -2.24 12.80
N LYS A 239 8.75 -1.32 13.26
CA LYS A 239 9.67 -1.54 14.39
C LYS A 239 8.97 -1.93 15.69
N ASN A 240 7.68 -1.65 15.84
CA ASN A 240 6.86 -2.07 16.98
C ASN A 240 6.28 -3.48 16.84
N GLY A 241 6.66 -4.23 15.79
CA GLY A 241 6.23 -5.60 15.52
C GLY A 241 4.84 -5.73 14.90
N LYS A 242 4.13 -4.63 14.63
CA LYS A 242 2.84 -4.68 13.93
C LYS A 242 3.05 -4.71 12.41
N ILE A 243 2.13 -5.37 11.71
CA ILE A 243 2.15 -5.42 10.24
C ILE A 243 1.82 -4.03 9.70
N PHE A 244 2.59 -3.51 8.73
CA PHE A 244 2.24 -2.31 7.99
C PHE A 244 1.79 -2.61 6.56
N TYR A 245 2.29 -3.69 5.98
CA TYR A 245 1.92 -4.13 4.64
C TYR A 245 1.92 -5.66 4.60
N GLU A 246 0.91 -6.24 3.96
CA GLU A 246 0.92 -7.66 3.63
C GLU A 246 0.40 -7.89 2.22
N PHE A 247 0.93 -8.94 1.60
CA PHE A 247 0.38 -9.43 0.36
C PHE A 247 0.10 -10.94 0.48
N TYR A 248 -1.00 -11.37 -0.12
CA TYR A 248 -1.45 -12.76 -0.15
C TYR A 248 -2.15 -13.03 -1.47
N LYS A 249 -1.62 -13.94 -2.30
CA LYS A 249 -2.21 -14.35 -3.59
C LYS A 249 -2.67 -13.15 -4.44
N SER A 250 -1.76 -12.21 -4.71
CA SER A 250 -1.99 -10.99 -5.50
C SER A 250 -2.95 -9.97 -4.87
N LYS A 251 -3.37 -10.17 -3.61
CA LYS A 251 -4.10 -9.16 -2.83
C LYS A 251 -3.14 -8.53 -1.83
N TRP A 252 -3.21 -7.23 -1.68
CA TRP A 252 -2.37 -6.49 -0.76
C TRP A 252 -3.20 -5.59 0.15
N ARG A 253 -2.71 -5.35 1.37
CA ARG A 253 -3.35 -4.56 2.41
C ARG A 253 -2.32 -3.70 3.12
N PHE A 254 -2.74 -2.49 3.48
CA PHE A 254 -1.99 -1.58 4.34
C PHE A 254 -2.63 -1.48 5.71
N PHE A 255 -1.80 -1.26 6.72
CA PHE A 255 -2.22 -1.08 8.11
C PHE A 255 -1.53 0.14 8.69
N ASP A 256 -2.20 0.84 9.60
CA ASP A 256 -1.59 1.92 10.38
C ASP A 256 -0.69 1.39 11.51
N THR A 257 0.01 2.29 12.20
CA THR A 257 0.90 1.93 13.32
C THR A 257 0.16 1.33 14.53
N GLU A 258 -1.17 1.42 14.57
CA GLU A 258 -2.03 0.78 15.57
C GLU A 258 -2.48 -0.61 15.13
N GLY A 259 -2.22 -1.00 13.88
CA GLY A 259 -2.61 -2.27 13.27
C GLY A 259 -4.03 -2.26 12.68
N ASN A 260 -4.65 -1.10 12.50
CA ASN A 260 -5.93 -0.98 11.82
C ASN A 260 -5.70 -1.01 10.31
N GLN A 261 -6.49 -1.82 9.60
CA GLN A 261 -6.42 -1.86 8.14
C GLN A 261 -6.92 -0.53 7.55
N ILE A 262 -6.15 0.01 6.61
CA ILE A 262 -6.52 1.17 5.81
C ILE A 262 -7.29 0.65 4.59
N LEU A 263 -8.61 0.90 4.56
CA LEU A 263 -9.49 0.48 3.49
C LEU A 263 -9.86 1.67 2.61
N SER A 264 -9.93 1.41 1.31
CA SER A 264 -10.56 2.29 0.35
C SER A 264 -11.29 1.44 -0.68
N ASN A 265 -12.60 1.42 -0.59
CA ASN A 265 -13.45 0.77 -1.59
C ASN A 265 -14.51 1.78 -2.05
N PHE A 266 -14.48 2.16 -3.35
CA PHE A 266 -15.47 3.08 -3.92
C PHE A 266 -16.86 2.47 -4.06
N ASP A 267 -17.02 1.16 -3.84
CA ASP A 267 -18.28 0.44 -4.09
C ASP A 267 -19.36 0.69 -3.00
N GLU A 268 -19.00 1.34 -1.89
CA GLU A 268 -19.89 1.60 -0.75
C GLU A 268 -20.06 3.10 -0.45
N ILE A 269 -20.36 3.90 -1.46
CA ILE A 269 -20.61 5.34 -1.28
C ILE A 269 -22.01 5.57 -0.75
N THR A 270 -22.13 6.31 0.37
CA THR A 270 -23.37 6.70 1.04
C THR A 270 -23.35 8.18 1.45
N ASP A 271 -24.51 8.71 1.86
CA ASP A 271 -24.65 10.06 2.46
C ASP A 271 -24.08 11.20 1.58
N ILE A 272 -24.38 11.19 0.28
CA ILE A 272 -23.86 12.18 -0.68
C ILE A 272 -24.52 13.55 -0.44
N LYS A 273 -23.69 14.58 -0.29
CA LYS A 273 -24.12 16.00 -0.17
C LYS A 273 -23.26 16.88 -1.06
N LYS A 274 -23.89 17.79 -1.80
CA LYS A 274 -23.21 18.89 -2.48
C LYS A 274 -22.87 19.98 -1.47
N ILE A 275 -21.67 20.54 -1.52
CA ILE A 275 -21.16 21.51 -0.52
C ILE A 275 -20.67 22.83 -1.11
N ASP A 276 -20.79 23.02 -2.45
CA ASP A 276 -20.54 24.29 -3.17
C ASP A 276 -21.77 24.78 -3.90
#